data_848a35756f35a55fe8035a6159fb9ca2
#
_entry.id   848a35756f35a55fe8035a6159fb9ca2
#
_cell.length_a   1.000
_cell.length_b   1.000
_cell.length_c   1.000
_cell.angle_alpha   90.00
_cell.angle_beta   90.00
_cell.angle_gamma   90.00
#
_symmetry.space_group_name_H-M   'P 1'
#
loop_
_entity.id
_entity.type
_entity.pdbx_description
1 polymer ?
#
loop_
_entity_poly.entity_id
_entity_poly.type
_entity_poly.pdbx_seq_one_letter_code
_entity_poly.pdbx_strand_id
1 'polypeptide(L)'
;AAGPRTIVLGSTGCMYVANTTYYSTPWVVPWMHTQLGSAGSAATGTAAALRALMRKGKIKEEPINVIAFCGDGGGADMGVSSISAALMHTRYNLLIICYDNESYANTDIQISGASPWGANTTFTPPGKKTRIMHKNWKKNIAALYAVGHTKCNYVATGDASYPADLIDKVRKGLKEPGPAFLHTLDPCPKGWDYDPFFSHKLGEMAVESGLFPLWEMTNGELTYTGVSARQVYGNRTRKPVRDYLEAQGRFHHFIEEDYEYFQSE
;
A
#
# COMPACT_ATOMS: atom_id res chain seq x y z
N ALA A 1 -1.49 9.85 14.13
CA ALA A 1 -2.49 10.51 13.28
C ALA A 1 -3.92 10.16 13.72
N ALA A 2 -4.19 8.88 14.04
CA ALA A 2 -5.55 8.37 14.29
C ALA A 2 -6.07 8.62 15.72
N GLY A 3 -5.21 8.83 16.71
CA GLY A 3 -5.59 9.01 18.11
C GLY A 3 -5.92 7.70 18.85
N PRO A 4 -6.26 7.79 20.16
CA PRO A 4 -6.43 6.60 21.01
C PRO A 4 -7.74 5.83 20.75
N ARG A 5 -8.74 6.45 20.12
CA ARG A 5 -10.01 5.79 19.78
C ARG A 5 -9.92 5.10 18.43
N THR A 6 -9.04 4.11 18.36
CA THR A 6 -8.72 3.40 17.13
C THR A 6 -8.69 1.91 17.40
N ILE A 7 -9.26 1.13 16.52
CA ILE A 7 -9.11 -0.33 16.44
C ILE A 7 -8.30 -0.62 15.18
N VAL A 8 -7.24 -1.41 15.33
CA VAL A 8 -6.36 -1.80 14.23
C VAL A 8 -6.54 -3.28 13.92
N LEU A 9 -6.63 -3.57 12.64
CA LEU A 9 -6.72 -4.91 12.09
C LEU A 9 -5.53 -5.11 11.17
N GLY A 10 -4.81 -6.21 11.29
CA GLY A 10 -3.69 -6.54 10.43
C GLY A 10 -3.89 -7.89 9.77
N SER A 11 -3.94 -7.91 8.46
CA SER A 11 -3.91 -9.16 7.71
C SER A 11 -2.54 -9.81 7.82
N THR A 12 -2.49 -11.15 7.78
CA THR A 12 -1.23 -11.90 7.73
C THR A 12 -0.29 -11.32 6.69
N GLY A 13 0.95 -11.08 7.06
CA GLY A 13 1.98 -10.48 6.20
C GLY A 13 3.14 -9.92 7.04
N CYS A 14 4.02 -9.14 6.40
CA CYS A 14 5.23 -8.60 7.04
C CYS A 14 4.92 -7.75 8.29
N MET A 15 3.90 -6.91 8.22
CA MET A 15 3.50 -6.06 9.36
C MET A 15 3.05 -6.90 10.56
N TYR A 16 2.33 -8.00 10.34
CA TYR A 16 1.95 -8.90 11.42
C TYR A 16 3.19 -9.49 12.11
N VAL A 17 4.11 -10.04 11.33
CA VAL A 17 5.33 -10.68 11.88
C VAL A 17 6.23 -9.66 12.58
N ALA A 18 6.37 -8.46 12.03
CA ALA A 18 7.20 -7.41 12.62
C ALA A 18 6.62 -6.82 13.92
N ASN A 19 5.30 -6.78 14.04
CA ASN A 19 4.60 -6.03 15.11
C ASN A 19 3.93 -6.91 16.16
N THR A 20 4.03 -8.24 16.05
CA THR A 20 3.48 -9.17 17.06
C THR A 20 4.54 -10.18 17.45
N THR A 21 5.00 -10.09 18.67
CA THR A 21 5.83 -11.09 19.30
C THR A 21 4.99 -11.92 20.28
N TYR A 22 5.48 -13.08 20.70
CA TYR A 22 4.75 -13.98 21.61
C TYR A 22 4.34 -13.35 22.93
N TYR A 23 5.08 -12.36 23.41
CA TYR A 23 4.92 -11.83 24.77
C TYR A 23 4.64 -10.31 24.82
N SER A 24 4.76 -9.61 23.69
CA SER A 24 4.53 -8.18 23.65
C SER A 24 4.10 -7.72 22.27
N THR A 25 3.37 -6.63 22.24
CA THR A 25 2.99 -5.94 21.00
C THR A 25 3.29 -4.45 21.16
N PRO A 26 3.79 -3.76 20.12
CA PRO A 26 4.00 -2.32 20.18
C PRO A 26 2.69 -1.52 20.09
N TRP A 27 1.57 -2.18 19.87
CA TRP A 27 0.27 -1.54 19.74
C TRP A 27 -0.26 -1.09 21.10
N VAL A 28 -0.55 0.21 21.21
CA VAL A 28 -1.20 0.83 22.40
C VAL A 28 -2.71 1.01 22.21
N VAL A 29 -3.25 0.49 21.13
CA VAL A 29 -4.67 0.44 20.78
C VAL A 29 -5.08 -1.02 20.55
N PRO A 30 -6.37 -1.37 20.63
CA PRO A 30 -6.83 -2.70 20.29
C PRO A 30 -6.33 -3.14 18.90
N TRP A 31 -5.67 -4.28 18.87
CA TRP A 31 -5.13 -4.89 17.67
C TRP A 31 -5.69 -6.30 17.48
N MET A 32 -6.03 -6.63 16.24
CA MET A 32 -6.52 -7.97 15.88
C MET A 32 -5.85 -8.46 14.61
N HIS A 33 -5.26 -9.65 14.66
CA HIS A 33 -4.77 -10.34 13.48
C HIS A 33 -5.93 -10.96 12.69
N THR A 34 -5.88 -10.85 11.37
CA THR A 34 -6.86 -11.42 10.46
C THR A 34 -6.19 -12.21 9.34
N GLN A 35 -6.93 -13.05 8.66
CA GLN A 35 -6.45 -13.86 7.55
C GLN A 35 -5.98 -12.95 6.37
N LEU A 36 -5.00 -13.40 5.59
CA LEU A 36 -4.27 -12.66 4.55
C LEU A 36 -5.16 -11.86 3.58
N GLY A 37 -6.26 -12.43 3.09
CA GLY A 37 -7.17 -11.77 2.15
C GLY A 37 -8.36 -11.04 2.80
N SER A 38 -8.46 -10.97 4.14
CA SER A 38 -9.67 -10.57 4.84
C SER A 38 -9.70 -9.14 5.38
N ALA A 39 -8.75 -8.28 5.03
CA ALA A 39 -8.67 -6.91 5.55
C ALA A 39 -10.00 -6.15 5.41
N GLY A 40 -10.58 -6.15 4.23
CA GLY A 40 -11.84 -5.44 3.95
C GLY A 40 -13.02 -6.00 4.71
N SER A 41 -13.20 -7.32 4.70
CA SER A 41 -14.33 -7.98 5.41
C SER A 41 -14.22 -7.83 6.92
N ALA A 42 -13.01 -7.98 7.49
CA ALA A 42 -12.76 -7.79 8.91
C ALA A 42 -13.00 -6.34 9.35
N ALA A 43 -12.55 -5.36 8.57
CA ALA A 43 -12.82 -3.94 8.83
C ALA A 43 -14.31 -3.62 8.81
N THR A 44 -15.01 -4.11 7.78
CA THR A 44 -16.46 -3.93 7.64
C THR A 44 -17.23 -4.57 8.81
N GLY A 45 -16.89 -5.82 9.16
CA GLY A 45 -17.48 -6.53 10.30
C GLY A 45 -17.27 -5.81 11.63
N THR A 46 -16.05 -5.31 11.87
CA THR A 46 -15.71 -4.54 13.08
C THR A 46 -16.50 -3.23 13.15
N ALA A 47 -16.54 -2.45 12.06
CA ALA A 47 -17.29 -1.20 12.00
C ALA A 47 -18.79 -1.43 12.18
N ALA A 48 -19.35 -2.49 11.59
CA ALA A 48 -20.74 -2.89 11.76
C ALA A 48 -21.06 -3.28 13.21
N ALA A 49 -20.18 -4.05 13.84
CA ALA A 49 -20.34 -4.47 15.24
C ALA A 49 -20.32 -3.27 16.20
N LEU A 50 -19.38 -2.35 16.04
CA LEU A 50 -19.29 -1.11 16.83
C LEU A 50 -20.60 -0.32 16.71
N ARG A 51 -21.07 -0.09 15.50
CA ARG A 51 -22.32 0.62 15.27
C ARG A 51 -23.53 -0.08 15.89
N ALA A 52 -23.58 -1.43 15.83
CA ALA A 52 -24.65 -2.20 16.48
C ALA A 52 -24.59 -2.09 18.01
N LEU A 53 -23.40 -2.13 18.61
CA LEU A 53 -23.20 -1.96 20.05
C LEU A 53 -23.62 -0.56 20.53
N MET A 54 -23.27 0.50 19.78
CA MET A 54 -23.71 1.88 20.06
C MET A 54 -25.24 1.98 20.03
N ARG A 55 -25.90 1.50 18.95
CA ARG A 55 -27.37 1.50 18.84
C ARG A 55 -28.09 0.73 19.94
N LYS A 56 -27.45 -0.30 20.48
CA LYS A 56 -27.97 -1.08 21.62
C LYS A 56 -27.65 -0.47 22.99
N GLY A 57 -26.97 0.69 23.03
CA GLY A 57 -26.52 1.33 24.25
C GLY A 57 -25.49 0.52 25.05
N LYS A 58 -24.80 -0.44 24.41
CA LYS A 58 -23.77 -1.26 25.06
C LYS A 58 -22.43 -0.54 25.18
N ILE A 59 -22.17 0.39 24.31
CA ILE A 59 -21.03 1.31 24.34
C ILE A 59 -21.54 2.71 24.03
N LYS A 60 -20.76 3.74 24.48
CA LYS A 60 -21.08 5.14 24.22
C LYS A 60 -21.06 5.41 22.71
N GLU A 61 -22.01 6.20 22.25
CA GLU A 61 -22.03 6.68 20.86
C GLU A 61 -20.95 7.75 20.68
N GLU A 62 -19.87 7.38 20.02
CA GLU A 62 -18.72 8.22 19.75
C GLU A 62 -17.92 7.73 18.53
N PRO A 63 -17.19 8.61 17.82
CA PRO A 63 -16.36 8.18 16.70
C PRO A 63 -15.24 7.23 17.16
N ILE A 64 -15.18 6.05 16.55
CA ILE A 64 -14.09 5.08 16.70
C ILE A 64 -13.54 4.79 15.32
N ASN A 65 -12.23 5.00 15.14
CA ASN A 65 -11.54 4.72 13.89
C ASN A 65 -11.33 3.21 13.74
N VAL A 66 -11.63 2.68 12.58
CA VAL A 66 -11.30 1.30 12.19
C VAL A 66 -10.26 1.37 11.09
N ILE A 67 -9.06 0.87 11.35
CA ILE A 67 -7.96 0.86 10.38
C ILE A 67 -7.59 -0.61 10.12
N ALA A 68 -7.56 -1.00 8.85
CA ALA A 68 -7.11 -2.32 8.46
C ALA A 68 -5.87 -2.23 7.57
N PHE A 69 -4.85 -3.03 7.90
CA PHE A 69 -3.64 -3.14 7.10
C PHE A 69 -3.64 -4.44 6.30
N CYS A 70 -3.16 -4.37 5.06
CA CYS A 70 -2.84 -5.52 4.24
C CYS A 70 -1.55 -5.27 3.45
N GLY A 71 -0.81 -6.32 3.11
CA GLY A 71 0.26 -6.24 2.13
C GLY A 71 -0.29 -6.19 0.70
N ASP A 72 0.60 -6.02 -0.27
CA ASP A 72 0.26 -6.02 -1.70
C ASP A 72 -0.39 -7.33 -2.17
N GLY A 73 0.03 -8.49 -1.67
CA GLY A 73 -0.66 -9.76 -1.93
C GLY A 73 -2.12 -9.77 -1.47
N GLY A 74 -2.44 -9.09 -0.37
CA GLY A 74 -3.82 -8.83 0.06
C GLY A 74 -4.50 -7.77 -0.80
N GLY A 75 -3.81 -6.68 -1.11
CA GLY A 75 -4.35 -5.52 -1.82
C GLY A 75 -4.54 -5.72 -3.32
N ALA A 76 -3.61 -6.44 -3.97
CA ALA A 76 -3.60 -6.64 -5.41
C ALA A 76 -4.15 -7.99 -5.88
N ASP A 77 -4.15 -9.01 -4.99
CA ASP A 77 -4.45 -10.39 -5.36
C ASP A 77 -5.58 -10.99 -4.50
N MET A 78 -5.23 -11.67 -3.40
CA MET A 78 -6.19 -12.50 -2.65
C MET A 78 -7.28 -11.72 -1.92
N GLY A 79 -7.07 -10.48 -1.55
CA GLY A 79 -8.01 -9.66 -0.81
C GLY A 79 -8.83 -8.68 -1.66
N VAL A 80 -8.66 -8.65 -2.98
CA VAL A 80 -9.33 -7.68 -3.88
C VAL A 80 -10.84 -7.69 -3.69
N SER A 81 -11.48 -8.86 -3.66
CA SER A 81 -12.93 -8.97 -3.46
C SER A 81 -13.38 -8.44 -2.11
N SER A 82 -12.62 -8.75 -1.05
CA SER A 82 -12.88 -8.31 0.32
C SER A 82 -12.77 -6.79 0.46
N ILE A 83 -11.74 -6.19 -0.12
CA ILE A 83 -11.51 -4.74 -0.11
C ILE A 83 -12.56 -4.04 -0.97
N SER A 84 -12.80 -4.55 -2.18
CA SER A 84 -13.84 -4.02 -3.09
C SER A 84 -15.21 -3.98 -2.41
N ALA A 85 -15.61 -5.06 -1.75
CA ALA A 85 -16.86 -5.09 -0.98
C ALA A 85 -16.87 -4.06 0.15
N ALA A 86 -15.77 -3.90 0.90
CA ALA A 86 -15.67 -2.93 1.97
C ALA A 86 -15.84 -1.49 1.47
N LEU A 87 -15.23 -1.15 0.32
CA LEU A 87 -15.32 0.18 -0.28
C LEU A 87 -16.71 0.53 -0.82
N MET A 88 -17.57 -0.45 -1.02
CA MET A 88 -18.99 -0.23 -1.36
C MET A 88 -19.86 0.09 -0.15
N HIS A 89 -19.42 -0.23 1.07
CA HIS A 89 -20.19 -0.02 2.29
C HIS A 89 -20.05 1.39 2.85
N THR A 90 -20.55 2.40 2.15
CA THR A 90 -20.44 3.84 2.49
C THR A 90 -21.02 4.23 3.86
N ARG A 91 -21.66 3.30 4.57
CA ARG A 91 -22.21 3.54 5.92
C ARG A 91 -21.18 3.44 7.04
N TYR A 92 -20.00 2.90 6.76
CA TYR A 92 -18.96 2.62 7.76
C TYR A 92 -17.73 3.43 7.48
N ASN A 93 -17.29 4.21 8.44
CA ASN A 93 -16.02 4.90 8.39
C ASN A 93 -14.92 3.89 8.71
N LEU A 94 -14.10 3.58 7.73
CA LEU A 94 -12.94 2.71 7.87
C LEU A 94 -11.84 3.14 6.90
N LEU A 95 -10.60 2.90 7.27
CA LEU A 95 -9.44 3.15 6.42
C LEU A 95 -8.71 1.83 6.17
N ILE A 96 -8.56 1.46 4.92
CA ILE A 96 -7.73 0.32 4.52
C ILE A 96 -6.39 0.86 4.01
N ILE A 97 -5.30 0.38 4.59
CA ILE A 97 -3.93 0.76 4.20
C ILE A 97 -3.26 -0.49 3.61
N CYS A 98 -2.93 -0.41 2.33
CA CYS A 98 -2.13 -1.42 1.66
C CYS A 98 -0.66 -0.98 1.67
N TYR A 99 0.19 -1.67 2.44
CA TYR A 99 1.64 -1.49 2.39
C TYR A 99 2.22 -2.42 1.32
N ASP A 100 2.76 -1.82 0.28
CA ASP A 100 3.21 -2.49 -0.94
C ASP A 100 4.73 -2.63 -0.95
N ASN A 101 5.22 -3.84 -0.71
CA ASN A 101 6.63 -4.19 -0.87
C ASN A 101 6.91 -4.97 -2.18
N GLU A 102 5.94 -4.98 -3.08
CA GLU A 102 6.01 -5.52 -4.44
C GLU A 102 6.30 -7.03 -4.50
N SER A 103 5.92 -7.78 -3.44
CA SER A 103 6.06 -9.24 -3.40
C SER A 103 5.31 -9.85 -2.21
N TYR A 104 5.07 -11.17 -2.21
CA TYR A 104 4.79 -11.92 -0.99
C TYR A 104 6.10 -12.07 -0.19
N ALA A 105 6.58 -10.97 0.37
CA ALA A 105 7.93 -10.87 0.92
C ALA A 105 8.12 -11.76 2.18
N ASN A 106 7.10 -11.85 3.04
CA ASN A 106 7.21 -12.59 4.30
C ASN A 106 7.40 -14.10 4.11
N THR A 107 6.87 -14.67 3.04
CA THR A 107 6.98 -16.10 2.73
C THR A 107 8.17 -16.45 1.83
N ASP A 108 9.09 -15.53 1.68
CA ASP A 108 10.34 -15.60 0.91
C ASP A 108 10.25 -15.05 -0.52
N ILE A 109 9.61 -13.89 -0.66
CA ILE A 109 9.72 -13.03 -1.85
C ILE A 109 9.13 -13.68 -3.12
N GLN A 110 7.94 -14.31 -3.00
CA GLN A 110 7.21 -14.76 -4.17
C GLN A 110 6.62 -13.59 -4.94
N ILE A 111 6.44 -13.79 -6.23
CA ILE A 111 5.79 -12.81 -7.11
C ILE A 111 4.37 -12.47 -6.61
N SER A 112 4.01 -11.19 -6.62
CA SER A 112 2.64 -10.70 -6.41
C SER A 112 2.16 -9.93 -7.64
N GLY A 113 0.89 -9.54 -7.64
CA GLY A 113 0.35 -8.64 -8.66
C GLY A 113 0.93 -7.23 -8.64
N ALA A 114 1.72 -6.88 -7.62
CA ALA A 114 2.44 -5.61 -7.51
C ALA A 114 3.93 -5.74 -7.89
N SER A 115 4.44 -6.93 -8.16
CA SER A 115 5.83 -7.10 -8.57
C SER A 115 6.09 -6.43 -9.91
N PRO A 116 7.13 -5.57 -10.03
CA PRO A 116 7.43 -4.88 -11.27
C PRO A 116 8.01 -5.83 -12.33
N TRP A 117 7.83 -5.47 -13.59
CA TRP A 117 8.40 -6.19 -14.71
C TRP A 117 9.91 -6.43 -14.52
N GLY A 118 10.35 -7.63 -14.82
CA GLY A 118 11.76 -8.02 -14.73
C GLY A 118 12.27 -8.28 -13.32
N ALA A 119 11.53 -8.02 -12.26
CA ALA A 119 12.01 -8.24 -10.91
C ALA A 119 12.37 -9.70 -10.65
N ASN A 120 13.52 -9.94 -10.03
CA ASN A 120 13.90 -11.24 -9.50
C ASN A 120 13.04 -11.57 -8.27
N THR A 121 12.36 -12.69 -8.32
CA THR A 121 11.63 -13.27 -7.19
C THR A 121 11.94 -14.75 -7.06
N THR A 122 11.57 -15.39 -5.94
CA THR A 122 11.79 -16.83 -5.77
C THR A 122 11.07 -17.68 -6.81
N PHE A 123 10.00 -17.18 -7.43
CA PHE A 123 9.27 -17.88 -8.50
C PHE A 123 9.71 -17.47 -9.90
N THR A 124 10.40 -16.35 -10.03
CA THR A 124 10.85 -15.80 -11.32
C THR A 124 12.34 -15.42 -11.27
N PRO A 125 13.23 -16.36 -10.86
CA PRO A 125 14.66 -16.07 -10.81
C PRO A 125 15.23 -15.92 -12.23
N PRO A 126 16.14 -14.98 -12.47
CA PRO A 126 16.84 -14.88 -13.74
C PRO A 126 17.68 -16.14 -14.01
N GLY A 127 17.61 -16.66 -15.22
CA GLY A 127 18.32 -17.87 -15.62
C GLY A 127 19.19 -17.65 -16.85
N LYS A 128 20.09 -18.61 -17.12
CA LYS A 128 21.02 -18.53 -18.27
C LYS A 128 20.29 -18.50 -19.63
N LYS A 129 19.16 -19.19 -19.76
CA LYS A 129 18.36 -19.23 -21.01
C LYS A 129 17.31 -18.15 -21.09
N THR A 130 16.78 -17.71 -19.96
CA THR A 130 15.72 -16.70 -19.87
C THR A 130 16.10 -15.73 -18.78
N ARG A 131 16.64 -14.58 -19.18
CA ARG A 131 17.09 -13.56 -18.25
C ARG A 131 15.91 -12.86 -17.56
N ILE A 132 14.89 -12.48 -18.31
CA ILE A 132 13.66 -11.89 -17.80
C ILE A 132 12.58 -12.97 -17.70
N MET A 133 12.33 -13.45 -16.48
CA MET A 133 11.29 -14.45 -16.20
C MET A 133 9.94 -13.79 -15.90
N HIS A 134 9.93 -12.69 -15.13
CA HIS A 134 8.70 -11.95 -14.83
C HIS A 134 8.43 -10.91 -15.94
N LYS A 135 7.40 -11.15 -16.74
CA LYS A 135 7.08 -10.33 -17.92
C LYS A 135 5.81 -9.50 -17.77
N ASN A 136 5.12 -9.59 -16.64
CA ASN A 136 3.91 -8.81 -16.41
C ASN A 136 4.25 -7.48 -15.74
N TRP A 137 3.53 -6.44 -16.11
CA TRP A 137 3.57 -5.16 -15.41
C TRP A 137 2.75 -5.22 -14.13
N LYS A 138 3.17 -4.46 -13.12
CA LYS A 138 2.47 -4.40 -11.84
C LYS A 138 1.09 -3.77 -11.98
N LYS A 139 0.15 -4.24 -11.17
CA LYS A 139 -1.16 -3.60 -11.03
C LYS A 139 -1.03 -2.24 -10.37
N ASN A 140 -1.74 -1.24 -10.87
CA ASN A 140 -1.91 0.01 -10.16
C ASN A 140 -3.00 -0.17 -9.10
N ILE A 141 -2.61 -0.53 -7.88
CA ILE A 141 -3.53 -0.91 -6.80
C ILE A 141 -4.46 0.25 -6.42
N ALA A 142 -3.92 1.46 -6.28
CA ALA A 142 -4.73 2.61 -5.91
C ALA A 142 -5.73 2.97 -7.02
N ALA A 143 -5.31 2.96 -8.29
CA ALA A 143 -6.21 3.22 -9.41
C ALA A 143 -7.31 2.15 -9.54
N LEU A 144 -7.00 0.87 -9.29
CA LEU A 144 -7.98 -0.22 -9.27
C LEU A 144 -9.17 0.12 -8.35
N TYR A 145 -8.88 0.62 -7.15
CA TYR A 145 -9.92 0.99 -6.18
C TYR A 145 -10.52 2.36 -6.44
N ALA A 146 -9.76 3.31 -6.95
CA ALA A 146 -10.25 4.64 -7.26
C ALA A 146 -11.28 4.65 -8.40
N VAL A 147 -10.96 3.96 -9.49
CA VAL A 147 -11.82 3.95 -10.69
C VAL A 147 -13.03 3.03 -10.52
N GLY A 148 -12.84 1.88 -9.84
CA GLY A 148 -13.91 0.88 -9.66
C GLY A 148 -14.97 1.24 -8.61
N HIS A 149 -14.72 2.23 -7.74
CA HIS A 149 -15.59 2.52 -6.58
C HIS A 149 -15.98 4.00 -6.52
N THR A 150 -16.89 4.41 -7.39
CA THR A 150 -17.34 5.81 -7.56
C THR A 150 -17.96 6.45 -6.31
N LYS A 151 -18.29 5.66 -5.29
CA LYS A 151 -18.81 6.12 -3.98
C LYS A 151 -17.79 5.98 -2.84
N CYS A 152 -16.57 5.55 -3.14
CA CYS A 152 -15.45 5.64 -2.21
C CYS A 152 -14.92 7.08 -2.24
N ASN A 153 -15.11 7.80 -1.15
CA ASN A 153 -14.86 9.24 -1.14
C ASN A 153 -13.38 9.59 -1.12
N TYR A 154 -12.51 8.66 -0.71
CA TYR A 154 -11.08 8.93 -0.60
C TYR A 154 -10.22 7.73 -0.97
N VAL A 155 -9.37 7.91 -1.96
CA VAL A 155 -8.30 6.96 -2.32
C VAL A 155 -7.00 7.76 -2.51
N ALA A 156 -5.89 7.28 -1.97
CA ALA A 156 -4.61 7.96 -2.12
C ALA A 156 -3.43 6.99 -2.21
N THR A 157 -2.32 7.50 -2.72
CA THR A 157 -0.99 6.88 -2.61
C THR A 157 -0.16 7.61 -1.57
N GLY A 158 0.80 6.94 -0.95
CA GLY A 158 1.69 7.53 0.05
C GLY A 158 3.02 6.80 0.14
N ASP A 159 4.01 7.44 0.73
CA ASP A 159 5.33 6.86 0.95
C ASP A 159 5.90 7.37 2.29
N ALA A 160 6.53 6.47 3.06
CA ALA A 160 7.12 6.82 4.36
C ALA A 160 8.27 7.83 4.25
N SER A 161 8.88 7.97 3.07
CA SER A 161 9.90 8.98 2.79
C SER A 161 9.32 10.40 2.72
N TYR A 162 7.99 10.53 2.67
CA TYR A 162 7.27 11.80 2.72
C TYR A 162 6.27 11.82 3.89
N PRO A 163 6.76 11.79 5.15
CA PRO A 163 5.93 11.55 6.33
C PRO A 163 4.84 12.60 6.55
N ALA A 164 5.08 13.86 6.20
CA ALA A 164 4.06 14.90 6.32
C ALA A 164 2.87 14.65 5.37
N ASP A 165 3.14 14.34 4.10
CA ASP A 165 2.13 13.99 3.11
C ASP A 165 1.36 12.73 3.52
N LEU A 166 2.06 11.70 3.98
CA LEU A 166 1.45 10.44 4.44
C LEU A 166 0.54 10.66 5.67
N ILE A 167 0.99 11.41 6.66
CA ILE A 167 0.20 11.72 7.86
C ILE A 167 -1.08 12.48 7.51
N ASP A 168 -0.99 13.45 6.60
CA ASP A 168 -2.14 14.23 6.17
C ASP A 168 -3.15 13.36 5.41
N LYS A 169 -2.69 12.43 4.57
CA LYS A 169 -3.55 11.47 3.87
C LYS A 169 -4.25 10.51 4.81
N VAL A 170 -3.55 10.00 5.83
CA VAL A 170 -4.19 9.19 6.88
C VAL A 170 -5.27 9.97 7.61
N ARG A 171 -5.01 11.25 7.96
CA ARG A 171 -6.00 12.12 8.62
C ARG A 171 -7.21 12.38 7.73
N LYS A 172 -6.99 12.66 6.44
CA LYS A 172 -8.06 12.85 5.46
C LYS A 172 -8.90 11.58 5.31
N GLY A 173 -8.26 10.43 5.09
CA GLY A 173 -8.95 9.15 4.96
C GLY A 173 -9.79 8.76 6.17
N LEU A 174 -9.39 9.17 7.39
CA LEU A 174 -10.17 8.94 8.61
C LEU A 174 -11.29 9.97 8.82
N LYS A 175 -11.18 11.16 8.22
CA LYS A 175 -12.14 12.25 8.36
C LYS A 175 -13.25 12.17 7.32
N GLU A 176 -12.94 11.72 6.12
CA GLU A 176 -13.94 11.58 5.05
C GLU A 176 -15.02 10.59 5.43
N PRO A 177 -16.30 10.90 5.17
CA PRO A 177 -17.38 9.97 5.46
C PRO A 177 -17.34 8.76 4.54
N GLY A 178 -17.48 7.57 5.13
CA GLY A 178 -17.44 6.31 4.41
C GLY A 178 -16.06 5.66 4.41
N PRO A 179 -15.88 4.61 3.60
CA PRO A 179 -14.60 3.90 3.52
C PRO A 179 -13.56 4.68 2.73
N ALA A 180 -12.29 4.53 3.13
CA ALA A 180 -11.14 5.12 2.46
C ALA A 180 -10.07 4.04 2.19
N PHE A 181 -9.27 4.25 1.15
CA PHE A 181 -8.17 3.37 0.79
C PHE A 181 -6.87 4.17 0.60
N LEU A 182 -5.79 3.68 1.19
CA LEU A 182 -4.46 4.25 1.06
C LEU A 182 -3.47 3.17 0.61
N HIS A 183 -2.81 3.39 -0.51
CA HIS A 183 -1.75 2.54 -1.04
C HIS A 183 -0.40 3.18 -0.71
N THR A 184 0.43 2.52 0.08
CA THR A 184 1.76 3.01 0.46
C THR A 184 2.85 2.13 -0.11
N LEU A 185 3.90 2.74 -0.67
CA LEU A 185 5.12 2.02 -1.02
C LEU A 185 5.91 1.72 0.25
N ASP A 186 6.39 0.48 0.36
CA ASP A 186 7.11 -0.03 1.52
C ASP A 186 8.35 -0.82 1.08
N PRO A 187 9.47 -0.14 0.75
CA PRO A 187 10.69 -0.78 0.27
C PRO A 187 11.14 -1.90 1.20
N CYS A 188 11.30 -3.12 0.65
CA CYS A 188 11.71 -4.30 1.40
C CYS A 188 13.20 -4.59 1.22
N PRO A 189 14.08 -4.35 2.23
CA PRO A 189 15.53 -4.52 2.07
C PRO A 189 15.93 -5.92 1.59
N LYS A 190 15.31 -6.96 2.14
CA LYS A 190 15.58 -8.33 1.73
C LYS A 190 15.04 -8.63 0.32
N GLY A 191 13.81 -8.23 0.03
CA GLY A 191 13.16 -8.55 -1.25
C GLY A 191 13.73 -7.78 -2.42
N TRP A 192 14.18 -6.55 -2.20
CA TRP A 192 14.76 -5.70 -3.23
C TRP A 192 16.29 -5.77 -3.25
N ASP A 193 16.90 -6.48 -2.27
CA ASP A 193 18.34 -6.71 -2.15
C ASP A 193 19.14 -5.39 -2.14
N TYR A 194 18.98 -4.64 -1.02
CA TYR A 194 19.71 -3.40 -0.75
C TYR A 194 19.97 -3.25 0.75
N ASP A 195 20.92 -2.40 1.13
CA ASP A 195 21.21 -2.09 2.53
C ASP A 195 20.03 -1.34 3.17
N PRO A 196 19.46 -1.82 4.31
CA PRO A 196 18.31 -1.20 5.00
C PRO A 196 18.45 0.30 5.26
N PHE A 197 19.66 0.82 5.38
CA PHE A 197 19.94 2.24 5.52
C PHE A 197 19.39 3.09 4.36
N PHE A 198 19.26 2.49 3.17
CA PHE A 198 18.78 3.17 1.98
C PHE A 198 17.26 3.12 1.77
N SER A 199 16.47 2.51 2.69
CA SER A 199 15.02 2.36 2.53
C SER A 199 14.31 3.68 2.23
N HIS A 200 14.60 4.73 3.01
CA HIS A 200 14.07 6.07 2.79
C HIS A 200 14.47 6.63 1.42
N LYS A 201 15.73 6.43 1.03
CA LYS A 201 16.23 6.92 -0.24
C LYS A 201 15.57 6.25 -1.44
N LEU A 202 15.30 4.95 -1.37
CA LEU A 202 14.58 4.23 -2.42
C LEU A 202 13.14 4.69 -2.56
N GLY A 203 12.43 4.97 -1.46
CA GLY A 203 11.11 5.59 -1.52
C GLY A 203 11.15 6.97 -2.21
N GLU A 204 12.11 7.82 -1.86
CA GLU A 204 12.32 9.09 -2.58
C GLU A 204 12.54 8.88 -4.07
N MET A 205 13.42 7.95 -4.45
CA MET A 205 13.76 7.68 -5.86
C MET A 205 12.53 7.18 -6.64
N ALA A 206 11.70 6.32 -6.06
CA ALA A 206 10.45 5.85 -6.67
C ALA A 206 9.48 7.01 -6.96
N VAL A 207 9.33 7.94 -6.01
CA VAL A 207 8.47 9.12 -6.19
C VAL A 207 9.08 10.12 -7.18
N GLU A 208 10.37 10.39 -7.07
CA GLU A 208 11.06 11.36 -7.91
C GLU A 208 11.22 10.92 -9.38
N SER A 209 11.29 9.61 -9.64
CA SER A 209 11.25 9.05 -11.00
C SER A 209 9.84 9.03 -11.61
N GLY A 210 8.81 9.12 -10.77
CA GLY A 210 7.41 9.03 -11.19
C GLY A 210 6.87 7.60 -11.25
N LEU A 211 7.64 6.59 -10.84
CA LEU A 211 7.17 5.19 -10.76
C LEU A 211 6.12 4.99 -9.67
N PHE A 212 6.22 5.76 -8.59
CA PHE A 212 5.22 5.78 -7.53
C PHE A 212 4.77 7.22 -7.24
N PRO A 213 3.88 7.79 -8.07
CA PRO A 213 3.45 9.17 -7.90
C PRO A 213 2.57 9.34 -6.67
N LEU A 214 2.78 10.44 -5.94
CA LEU A 214 1.95 10.82 -4.80
C LEU A 214 0.71 11.58 -5.29
N TRP A 215 -0.46 11.01 -5.04
CA TRP A 215 -1.74 11.61 -5.39
C TRP A 215 -2.83 11.24 -4.39
N GLU A 216 -3.92 11.96 -4.44
CA GLU A 216 -5.16 11.64 -3.76
C GLU A 216 -6.35 11.88 -4.67
N MET A 217 -7.39 11.09 -4.50
CA MET A 217 -8.67 11.30 -5.14
C MET A 217 -9.73 11.50 -4.05
N THR A 218 -10.37 12.66 -4.08
CA THR A 218 -11.43 13.00 -3.13
C THR A 218 -12.72 13.26 -3.92
N ASN A 219 -13.76 12.51 -3.63
CA ASN A 219 -15.05 12.62 -4.31
C ASN A 219 -14.97 12.53 -5.84
N GLY A 220 -14.05 11.72 -6.36
CA GLY A 220 -13.84 11.51 -7.80
C GLY A 220 -12.88 12.51 -8.45
N GLU A 221 -12.38 13.51 -7.73
CA GLU A 221 -11.40 14.47 -8.23
C GLU A 221 -9.98 14.06 -7.83
N LEU A 222 -9.11 13.83 -8.83
CA LEU A 222 -7.72 13.44 -8.64
C LEU A 222 -6.82 14.67 -8.54
N THR A 223 -5.98 14.69 -7.52
CA THR A 223 -4.99 15.75 -7.29
C THR A 223 -3.63 15.13 -6.94
N TYR A 224 -2.57 15.56 -7.62
CA TYR A 224 -1.20 15.18 -7.23
C TYR A 224 -0.74 15.99 -6.02
N THR A 225 0.09 15.39 -5.17
CA THR A 225 0.58 16.02 -3.93
C THR A 225 2.10 16.07 -3.88
N GLY A 226 2.66 16.84 -2.97
CA GLY A 226 4.08 16.86 -2.67
C GLY A 226 4.99 17.07 -3.88
N VAL A 227 5.93 16.14 -4.08
CA VAL A 227 6.88 16.15 -5.20
C VAL A 227 6.16 15.92 -6.52
N SER A 228 5.21 15.00 -6.56
CA SER A 228 4.48 14.66 -7.78
C SER A 228 3.63 15.83 -8.31
N ALA A 229 3.06 16.65 -7.42
CA ALA A 229 2.38 17.89 -7.82
C ALA A 229 3.33 18.86 -8.52
N ARG A 230 4.55 19.01 -8.02
CA ARG A 230 5.56 19.86 -8.65
C ARG A 230 6.05 19.33 -10.00
N GLN A 231 5.99 18.00 -10.20
CA GLN A 231 6.33 17.36 -11.49
C GLN A 231 5.19 17.49 -12.52
N VAL A 232 3.95 17.45 -12.09
CA VAL A 232 2.78 17.47 -12.99
C VAL A 232 2.31 18.90 -13.27
N TYR A 233 2.22 19.74 -12.23
CA TYR A 233 1.67 21.11 -12.34
C TYR A 233 2.75 22.20 -12.36
N GLY A 234 3.99 21.86 -12.01
CA GLY A 234 5.13 22.78 -11.93
C GLY A 234 6.23 22.43 -12.94
N ASN A 235 7.45 22.89 -12.63
CA ASN A 235 8.62 22.75 -13.51
C ASN A 235 9.65 21.73 -12.99
N ARG A 236 9.28 20.83 -12.07
CA ARG A 236 10.22 19.84 -11.55
C ARG A 236 10.33 18.67 -12.52
N THR A 237 11.53 18.46 -13.06
CA THR A 237 11.85 17.31 -13.92
C THR A 237 11.84 16.01 -13.09
N ARG A 238 11.36 14.91 -13.68
CA ARG A 238 11.50 13.57 -13.12
C ARG A 238 12.95 13.11 -13.20
N LYS A 239 13.39 12.32 -12.21
CA LYS A 239 14.67 11.64 -12.25
C LYS A 239 14.61 10.42 -13.18
N PRO A 240 15.75 9.98 -13.74
CA PRO A 240 15.81 8.75 -14.52
C PRO A 240 15.32 7.56 -13.69
N VAL A 241 14.53 6.69 -14.28
CA VAL A 241 14.07 5.46 -13.64
C VAL A 241 15.22 4.50 -13.39
N ARG A 242 16.23 4.56 -14.26
CA ARG A 242 17.45 3.76 -14.17
C ARG A 242 18.12 3.83 -12.80
N ASP A 243 18.27 5.03 -12.24
CA ASP A 243 18.91 5.22 -10.92
C ASP A 243 18.18 4.42 -9.82
N TYR A 244 16.84 4.38 -9.88
CA TYR A 244 16.02 3.61 -8.96
C TYR A 244 16.19 2.10 -9.15
N LEU A 245 16.27 1.62 -10.39
CA LEU A 245 16.41 0.19 -10.68
C LEU A 245 17.81 -0.31 -10.30
N GLU A 246 18.87 0.42 -10.64
CA GLU A 246 20.26 0.07 -10.33
C GLU A 246 20.56 0.03 -8.83
N ALA A 247 19.80 0.78 -8.02
CA ALA A 247 19.94 0.77 -6.57
C ALA A 247 19.40 -0.51 -5.89
N GLN A 248 18.89 -1.48 -6.66
CA GLN A 248 18.21 -2.66 -6.15
C GLN A 248 18.76 -3.95 -6.79
N GLY A 249 19.24 -4.89 -5.97
CA GLY A 249 19.80 -6.16 -6.44
C GLY A 249 18.82 -7.02 -7.22
N ARG A 250 17.52 -6.88 -7.00
CA ARG A 250 16.50 -7.61 -7.75
C ARG A 250 16.47 -7.30 -9.25
N PHE A 251 17.22 -6.28 -9.72
CA PHE A 251 17.39 -5.89 -11.13
C PHE A 251 18.83 -6.01 -11.64
N HIS A 252 19.78 -6.53 -10.85
CA HIS A 252 21.19 -6.63 -11.24
C HIS A 252 21.44 -7.48 -12.51
N HIS A 253 20.44 -8.25 -12.95
CA HIS A 253 20.50 -9.02 -14.20
C HIS A 253 20.08 -8.23 -15.44
N PHE A 254 19.64 -6.98 -15.28
CA PHE A 254 19.28 -6.11 -16.41
C PHE A 254 20.50 -5.76 -17.28
N ILE A 255 20.25 -5.64 -18.57
CA ILE A 255 21.18 -5.08 -19.56
C ILE A 255 20.59 -3.77 -20.11
N GLU A 256 21.33 -3.07 -20.96
CA GLU A 256 20.94 -1.74 -21.45
C GLU A 256 19.52 -1.73 -22.05
N GLU A 257 19.20 -2.71 -22.91
CA GLU A 257 17.88 -2.80 -23.54
C GLU A 257 16.73 -3.00 -22.54
N ASP A 258 16.99 -3.60 -21.36
CA ASP A 258 15.95 -3.77 -20.33
C ASP A 258 15.68 -2.45 -19.61
N TYR A 259 16.70 -1.65 -19.34
CA TYR A 259 16.55 -0.31 -18.78
C TYR A 259 15.80 0.62 -19.74
N GLU A 260 16.16 0.59 -21.03
CA GLU A 260 15.48 1.37 -22.08
C GLU A 260 14.01 0.96 -22.19
N TYR A 261 13.73 -0.34 -22.22
CA TYR A 261 12.36 -0.86 -22.27
C TYR A 261 11.56 -0.44 -21.04
N PHE A 262 12.13 -0.58 -19.83
CA PHE A 262 11.44 -0.19 -18.61
C PHE A 262 11.17 1.33 -18.54
N GLN A 263 12.06 2.15 -19.09
CA GLN A 263 11.92 3.61 -19.14
C GLN A 263 10.86 4.05 -20.16
N SER A 264 10.63 3.28 -21.24
CA SER A 264 9.69 3.63 -22.31
C SER A 264 8.21 3.43 -21.93
N GLU A 265 7.95 2.57 -20.94
CA GLU A 265 6.63 2.25 -20.43
C GLU A 265 6.21 3.14 -19.24
#